data_99398080334368d156933cfd0e81f648
#
_entry.id   99398080334368d156933cfd0e81f648
#
_cell.length_a   1.000
_cell.length_b   1.000
_cell.length_c   1.000
_cell.angle_alpha   90.00
_cell.angle_beta   90.00
_cell.angle_gamma   90.00
#
_symmetry.space_group_name_H-M   'P 1'
#
loop_
_entity.id
_entity.type
_entity.pdbx_description
1 polymer ?
#
loop_
_entity_poly.entity_id
_entity_poly.type
_entity_poly.pdbx_seq_one_letter_code
_entity_poly.pdbx_strand_id
1 'polypeptide(L)'
;MQPPATSAVAALFARDPADSSVLVVDGYGVHLHVRHGQLVVEDGIGQHRRQRRLPRAQRTVRRIVLLGHTGALTLDAVRWCADTGIALLQIDTDGRVLLAGGNPGRTDPRLLRAQAAAAGSDVGVLIARQLLAAKLAGQAAIAETTLDQPTAGRAIRQLATNLDRAPTLTACRDLEAQAANIYFAAWTGRVTCRFTTQDQPRIPDDWATFTARRSPLHTGGRSPRSAADPINALLNYGYALAEAECRLAALAVGLDPGLGVLHTDQRNRDSLALDLLEALRPVVERHVLHLLSVRTFRLGDVAETRDGGCRLLPPLTHELVEQLLPELARAVATPAESVAHLLADSSPGKIALRTPLSRINTATAQTRGQRSAHRQPPAPATPRRTCRQCGVDLYGSARKLCPTCWPVQRQEYMRQLGKARAKPHDPKPSVEELSGGWTLQRYQQEILPGLADLNLPEIERSTGLSNATCSRLRRGLQIPNPRHWGALAALTESALSSPTLEALGLGG
;
A
#
# COMPACT_ATOMS: atom_id res chain seq x y z
N MET A 1 -16.73 43.88 22.42
CA MET A 1 -15.87 42.71 22.61
C MET A 1 -16.21 41.72 21.53
N GLN A 2 -15.47 41.74 20.41
CA GLN A 2 -15.64 40.79 19.33
C GLN A 2 -14.91 39.49 19.69
N PRO A 3 -15.47 38.29 19.37
CA PRO A 3 -14.78 37.05 19.58
C PRO A 3 -13.61 36.89 18.58
N PRO A 4 -12.53 36.18 18.97
CA PRO A 4 -11.35 36.07 18.13
C PRO A 4 -11.58 35.20 16.89
N ALA A 5 -10.87 35.53 15.84
CA ALA A 5 -10.88 34.89 14.52
C ALA A 5 -10.43 33.40 14.57
N THR A 6 -11.31 32.53 14.96
CA THR A 6 -11.15 31.08 14.86
C THR A 6 -11.87 30.61 13.59
N SER A 7 -11.28 30.73 12.40
CA SER A 7 -12.07 30.25 11.26
C SER A 7 -11.35 29.95 9.95
N ALA A 8 -10.10 30.33 9.73
CA ALA A 8 -9.48 30.02 8.44
C ALA A 8 -8.96 28.59 8.34
N VAL A 9 -8.53 28.00 9.46
CA VAL A 9 -7.98 26.62 9.51
C VAL A 9 -9.11 25.60 9.59
N ALA A 10 -10.19 25.90 10.35
CA ALA A 10 -11.37 25.01 10.43
C ALA A 10 -12.11 24.88 9.09
N ALA A 11 -12.14 25.94 8.28
CA ALA A 11 -12.75 25.93 6.94
C ALA A 11 -11.97 25.08 5.92
N LEU A 12 -10.69 24.82 6.13
CA LEU A 12 -9.87 23.93 5.30
C LEU A 12 -10.22 22.44 5.50
N PHE A 13 -10.80 22.09 6.64
CA PHE A 13 -11.13 20.71 7.02
C PHE A 13 -12.63 20.37 6.97
N ALA A 14 -13.51 21.36 6.84
CA ALA A 14 -14.94 21.14 6.63
C ALA A 14 -15.16 20.76 5.16
N ARG A 15 -15.11 19.47 4.85
CA ARG A 15 -15.49 18.92 3.54
C ARG A 15 -16.77 18.12 3.65
N ASP A 16 -17.62 18.31 2.65
CA ASP A 16 -18.79 17.46 2.40
C ASP A 16 -18.30 16.01 2.20
N PRO A 17 -18.80 15.01 2.97
CA PRO A 17 -18.46 13.59 2.77
C PRO A 17 -18.74 13.09 1.36
N ALA A 18 -19.58 13.77 0.60
CA ALA A 18 -19.90 13.45 -0.80
C ALA A 18 -18.75 13.73 -1.78
N ASP A 19 -17.71 14.47 -1.39
CA ASP A 19 -16.57 14.86 -2.24
C ASP A 19 -15.28 14.09 -1.96
N SER A 20 -15.36 13.00 -1.20
CA SER A 20 -14.21 12.15 -0.89
C SER A 20 -13.77 11.39 -2.13
N SER A 21 -12.58 11.74 -2.64
CA SER A 21 -11.91 10.98 -3.71
C SER A 21 -11.35 9.62 -3.25
N VAL A 22 -11.52 9.29 -1.99
CA VAL A 22 -11.05 8.07 -1.33
C VAL A 22 -12.24 7.21 -0.90
N LEU A 23 -12.22 5.94 -1.28
CA LEU A 23 -13.15 4.93 -0.83
C LEU A 23 -12.45 4.01 0.16
N VAL A 24 -12.77 4.12 1.43
CA VAL A 24 -12.30 3.19 2.46
C VAL A 24 -13.17 1.94 2.46
N VAL A 25 -12.52 0.79 2.48
CA VAL A 25 -13.11 -0.56 2.45
C VAL A 25 -12.57 -1.33 3.64
N ASP A 26 -13.45 -1.71 4.55
CA ASP A 26 -13.05 -2.36 5.80
C ASP A 26 -14.05 -3.43 6.24
N GLY A 27 -13.61 -4.31 7.15
CA GLY A 27 -14.42 -5.38 7.73
C GLY A 27 -13.88 -6.76 7.42
N TYR A 28 -14.72 -7.77 7.64
CA TYR A 28 -14.39 -9.17 7.36
C TYR A 28 -15.06 -9.64 6.08
N GLY A 29 -14.33 -10.45 5.29
CA GLY A 29 -14.83 -10.97 4.03
C GLY A 29 -15.09 -9.87 3.00
N VAL A 30 -14.21 -8.88 2.93
CA VAL A 30 -14.23 -7.82 1.91
C VAL A 30 -14.17 -8.46 0.53
N HIS A 31 -15.03 -8.02 -0.40
CA HIS A 31 -15.03 -8.58 -1.74
C HIS A 31 -15.11 -7.47 -2.80
N LEU A 32 -14.09 -7.43 -3.67
CA LEU A 32 -14.05 -6.55 -4.82
C LEU A 32 -14.11 -7.39 -6.11
N HIS A 33 -15.17 -7.18 -6.89
CA HIS A 33 -15.38 -7.90 -8.15
C HIS A 33 -16.10 -7.04 -9.19
N VAL A 34 -16.09 -7.45 -10.43
CA VAL A 34 -16.79 -6.75 -11.52
C VAL A 34 -18.07 -7.49 -11.89
N ARG A 35 -19.20 -6.78 -11.86
CA ARG A 35 -20.49 -7.29 -12.32
C ARG A 35 -21.17 -6.30 -13.26
N HIS A 36 -21.57 -6.77 -14.44
CA HIS A 36 -22.20 -5.94 -15.48
C HIS A 36 -21.39 -4.67 -15.85
N GLY A 37 -20.04 -4.77 -15.85
CA GLY A 37 -19.14 -3.67 -16.16
C GLY A 37 -18.93 -2.65 -15.05
N GLN A 38 -19.56 -2.82 -13.88
CA GLN A 38 -19.38 -1.99 -12.69
C GLN A 38 -18.48 -2.71 -11.69
N LEU A 39 -17.65 -1.94 -10.97
CA LEU A 39 -16.96 -2.47 -9.79
C LEU A 39 -17.94 -2.55 -8.63
N VAL A 40 -18.06 -3.73 -8.06
CA VAL A 40 -18.87 -4.01 -6.87
C VAL A 40 -17.92 -4.17 -5.70
N VAL A 41 -18.14 -3.39 -4.65
CA VAL A 41 -17.37 -3.41 -3.40
C VAL A 41 -18.31 -3.83 -2.28
N GLU A 42 -18.02 -4.95 -1.65
CA GLU A 42 -18.75 -5.48 -0.50
C GLU A 42 -17.84 -5.40 0.73
N ASP A 43 -18.29 -4.70 1.76
CA ASP A 43 -17.53 -4.47 2.98
C ASP A 43 -18.42 -4.39 4.23
N GLY A 44 -17.81 -4.18 5.40
CA GLY A 44 -18.50 -4.08 6.68
C GLY A 44 -18.60 -5.41 7.43
N ILE A 45 -19.30 -5.43 8.57
CA ILE A 45 -19.40 -6.57 9.49
C ILE A 45 -20.86 -6.81 9.88
N GLY A 46 -21.32 -8.05 9.83
CA GLY A 46 -22.65 -8.45 10.29
C GLY A 46 -23.79 -7.65 9.65
N GLN A 47 -24.63 -7.01 10.48
CA GLN A 47 -25.74 -6.17 10.01
C GLN A 47 -25.30 -4.86 9.33
N HIS A 48 -24.04 -4.46 9.49
CA HIS A 48 -23.47 -3.28 8.85
C HIS A 48 -22.76 -3.63 7.53
N ARG A 49 -22.97 -4.83 7.01
CA ARG A 49 -22.46 -5.19 5.68
C ARG A 49 -23.16 -4.34 4.62
N ARG A 50 -22.36 -3.77 3.73
CA ARG A 50 -22.80 -2.85 2.68
C ARG A 50 -22.24 -3.27 1.34
N GLN A 51 -22.99 -2.99 0.26
CA GLN A 51 -22.56 -3.17 -1.11
C GLN A 51 -22.60 -1.82 -1.83
N ARG A 52 -21.48 -1.45 -2.43
CA ARG A 52 -21.37 -0.24 -3.26
C ARG A 52 -21.06 -0.63 -4.68
N ARG A 53 -21.62 0.11 -5.64
CA ARG A 53 -21.40 -0.14 -7.08
C ARG A 53 -20.84 1.13 -7.72
N LEU A 54 -19.69 0.99 -8.37
CA LEU A 54 -19.01 2.08 -9.04
C LEU A 54 -19.12 1.87 -10.56
N PRO A 55 -19.89 2.69 -11.28
CA PRO A 55 -19.95 2.64 -12.73
C PRO A 55 -18.68 3.24 -13.35
N ARG A 56 -18.29 2.83 -14.55
CA ARG A 56 -17.09 3.36 -15.24
C ARG A 56 -17.14 4.87 -15.51
N ALA A 57 -18.33 5.45 -15.64
CA ALA A 57 -18.52 6.88 -15.86
C ALA A 57 -18.29 7.72 -14.59
N GLN A 58 -18.34 7.12 -13.42
CA GLN A 58 -18.08 7.78 -12.15
C GLN A 58 -16.58 8.13 -12.05
N ARG A 59 -16.27 9.37 -11.65
CA ARG A 59 -14.90 9.89 -11.58
C ARG A 59 -14.54 10.52 -10.24
N THR A 60 -15.40 10.39 -9.25
CA THR A 60 -15.16 10.94 -7.91
C THR A 60 -14.12 10.12 -7.14
N VAL A 61 -14.22 8.78 -7.16
CA VAL A 61 -13.25 7.91 -6.48
C VAL A 61 -11.95 7.85 -7.28
N ARG A 62 -10.84 8.13 -6.61
CA ARG A 62 -9.48 8.06 -7.14
C ARG A 62 -8.61 7.03 -6.44
N ARG A 63 -8.97 6.68 -5.20
CA ARG A 63 -8.27 5.72 -4.35
C ARG A 63 -9.27 4.77 -3.73
N ILE A 64 -8.94 3.49 -3.71
CA ILE A 64 -9.62 2.47 -2.90
C ILE A 64 -8.61 1.98 -1.88
N VAL A 65 -8.90 2.16 -0.60
CA VAL A 65 -8.02 1.77 0.51
C VAL A 65 -8.64 0.61 1.24
N LEU A 66 -7.97 -0.52 1.22
CA LEU A 66 -8.39 -1.76 1.86
C LEU A 66 -7.75 -1.82 3.25
N LEU A 67 -8.58 -1.74 4.28
CA LEU A 67 -8.21 -1.91 5.69
C LEU A 67 -8.68 -3.26 6.25
N GLY A 68 -9.41 -4.04 5.45
CA GLY A 68 -9.97 -5.33 5.84
C GLY A 68 -8.90 -6.43 5.92
N HIS A 69 -9.05 -7.31 6.92
CA HIS A 69 -8.11 -8.41 7.18
C HIS A 69 -8.34 -9.64 6.32
N THR A 70 -9.56 -9.84 5.84
CA THR A 70 -9.95 -11.02 5.07
C THR A 70 -10.81 -10.63 3.89
N GLY A 71 -10.73 -11.38 2.80
CA GLY A 71 -11.56 -11.12 1.65
C GLY A 71 -10.96 -11.61 0.33
N ALA A 72 -11.55 -11.15 -0.76
CA ALA A 72 -11.14 -11.49 -2.12
C ALA A 72 -11.12 -10.25 -3.02
N LEU A 73 -10.10 -10.15 -3.83
CA LEU A 73 -9.94 -9.17 -4.90
C LEU A 73 -9.82 -9.92 -6.22
N THR A 74 -10.78 -9.76 -7.14
CA THR A 74 -10.73 -10.44 -8.42
C THR A 74 -9.78 -9.75 -9.40
N LEU A 75 -9.16 -10.50 -10.31
CA LEU A 75 -8.30 -9.93 -11.35
C LEU A 75 -9.05 -8.95 -12.26
N ASP A 76 -10.34 -9.16 -12.48
CA ASP A 76 -11.18 -8.24 -13.24
C ASP A 76 -11.38 -6.92 -12.48
N ALA A 77 -11.45 -6.92 -11.14
CA ALA A 77 -11.52 -5.72 -10.34
C ALA A 77 -10.19 -4.93 -10.42
N VAL A 78 -9.05 -5.60 -10.36
CA VAL A 78 -7.73 -4.97 -10.54
C VAL A 78 -7.64 -4.30 -11.91
N ARG A 79 -8.00 -5.02 -12.97
CA ARG A 79 -8.03 -4.49 -14.35
C ARG A 79 -8.98 -3.30 -14.47
N TRP A 80 -10.16 -3.41 -13.87
CA TRP A 80 -11.16 -2.35 -13.88
C TRP A 80 -10.62 -1.07 -13.21
N CYS A 81 -9.94 -1.19 -12.06
CA CYS A 81 -9.31 -0.07 -11.38
C CYS A 81 -8.20 0.57 -12.24
N ALA A 82 -7.33 -0.24 -12.85
CA ALA A 82 -6.28 0.25 -13.74
C ALA A 82 -6.87 1.00 -14.96
N ASP A 83 -7.89 0.46 -15.61
CA ASP A 83 -8.55 1.06 -16.78
C ASP A 83 -9.24 2.40 -16.43
N THR A 84 -9.71 2.56 -15.20
CA THR A 84 -10.41 3.76 -14.72
C THR A 84 -9.49 4.76 -14.01
N GLY A 85 -8.21 4.42 -13.84
CA GLY A 85 -7.22 5.27 -13.17
C GLY A 85 -7.40 5.36 -11.65
N ILE A 86 -8.03 4.35 -11.04
CA ILE A 86 -8.19 4.24 -9.59
C ILE A 86 -7.01 3.45 -9.03
N ALA A 87 -6.29 4.03 -8.06
CA ALA A 87 -5.25 3.31 -7.34
C ALA A 87 -5.82 2.48 -6.19
N LEU A 88 -5.24 1.30 -6.01
CA LEU A 88 -5.54 0.38 -4.91
C LEU A 88 -4.42 0.45 -3.87
N LEU A 89 -4.80 0.64 -2.62
CA LEU A 89 -3.91 0.60 -1.47
C LEU A 89 -4.43 -0.47 -0.50
N GLN A 90 -3.55 -1.31 0.00
CA GLN A 90 -3.87 -2.21 1.11
C GLN A 90 -2.95 -1.90 2.28
N ILE A 91 -3.53 -1.61 3.41
CA ILE A 91 -2.82 -1.23 4.64
C ILE A 91 -3.15 -2.28 5.70
N ASP A 92 -2.11 -2.84 6.30
CA ASP A 92 -2.23 -3.82 7.38
C ASP A 92 -2.58 -3.13 8.70
N THR A 93 -2.95 -3.92 9.69
CA THR A 93 -3.35 -3.46 11.03
C THR A 93 -2.27 -2.70 11.77
N ASP A 94 -1.00 -2.94 11.44
CA ASP A 94 0.16 -2.25 12.00
C ASP A 94 0.49 -0.94 11.24
N GLY A 95 -0.33 -0.56 10.25
CA GLY A 95 -0.11 0.61 9.39
C GLY A 95 0.83 0.35 8.21
N ARG A 96 1.36 -0.88 8.05
CA ARG A 96 2.23 -1.22 6.93
C ARG A 96 1.45 -1.31 5.62
N VAL A 97 1.95 -0.66 4.58
CA VAL A 97 1.39 -0.77 3.23
C VAL A 97 1.81 -2.10 2.61
N LEU A 98 0.82 -2.99 2.36
CA LEU A 98 1.03 -4.30 1.75
C LEU A 98 0.97 -4.24 0.22
N LEU A 99 0.11 -3.37 -0.31
CA LEU A 99 -0.09 -3.15 -1.73
C LEU A 99 -0.28 -1.67 -2.00
N ALA A 100 0.48 -1.12 -2.93
CA ALA A 100 0.22 0.16 -3.56
C ALA A 100 0.28 -0.03 -5.07
N GLY A 101 -0.89 -0.07 -5.71
CA GLY A 101 -1.06 -0.29 -7.14
C GLY A 101 -1.80 0.89 -7.77
N GLY A 102 -1.25 1.42 -8.85
CA GLY A 102 -1.86 2.50 -9.63
C GLY A 102 -1.57 2.34 -11.11
N ASN A 103 -2.05 3.26 -11.91
CA ASN A 103 -1.70 3.30 -13.33
C ASN A 103 -0.27 3.88 -13.46
N PRO A 104 0.73 3.07 -13.82
CA PRO A 104 2.08 3.57 -14.00
C PRO A 104 2.12 4.55 -15.17
N GLY A 105 2.91 5.61 -15.03
CA GLY A 105 3.24 6.52 -16.12
C GLY A 105 4.04 5.82 -17.23
N ARG A 106 4.28 6.54 -18.32
CA ARG A 106 5.18 6.05 -19.37
C ARG A 106 6.61 6.11 -18.86
N THR A 107 7.28 4.99 -18.80
CA THR A 107 8.68 4.89 -18.42
C THR A 107 9.59 5.24 -19.62
N ASP A 108 10.51 6.20 -19.45
CA ASP A 108 11.58 6.49 -20.39
C ASP A 108 12.91 5.89 -19.87
N PRO A 109 13.55 4.96 -20.59
CA PRO A 109 14.81 4.37 -20.14
C PRO A 109 15.93 5.38 -19.89
N ARG A 110 15.91 6.56 -20.58
CA ARG A 110 16.90 7.62 -20.36
C ARG A 110 16.68 8.28 -18.99
N LEU A 111 15.41 8.51 -18.63
CA LEU A 111 15.03 9.04 -17.31
C LEU A 111 15.46 8.11 -16.19
N LEU A 112 15.24 6.79 -16.35
CA LEU A 112 15.68 5.80 -15.36
C LEU A 112 17.21 5.72 -15.22
N ARG A 113 17.96 5.87 -16.34
CA ARG A 113 19.42 5.95 -16.26
C ARG A 113 19.89 7.21 -15.55
N ALA A 114 19.25 8.36 -15.81
CA ALA A 114 19.54 9.59 -15.10
C ALA A 114 19.24 9.46 -13.59
N GLN A 115 18.12 8.81 -13.26
CA GLN A 115 17.77 8.51 -11.87
C GLN A 115 18.79 7.61 -11.19
N ALA A 116 19.20 6.52 -11.82
CA ALA A 116 20.19 5.60 -11.28
C ALA A 116 21.55 6.26 -11.03
N ALA A 117 21.92 7.24 -11.87
CA ALA A 117 23.18 8.00 -11.73
C ALA A 117 23.09 9.16 -10.74
N ALA A 118 21.88 9.56 -10.30
CA ALA A 118 21.66 10.78 -9.54
C ALA A 118 22.32 10.75 -8.15
N ALA A 119 22.30 9.62 -7.45
CA ALA A 119 22.83 9.49 -6.09
C ALA A 119 24.31 9.91 -5.94
N GLY A 120 25.11 9.79 -7.01
CA GLY A 120 26.54 10.18 -7.03
C GLY A 120 26.82 11.48 -7.78
N SER A 121 25.82 12.32 -8.06
CA SER A 121 25.97 13.48 -8.93
C SER A 121 25.46 14.79 -8.29
N ASP A 122 25.84 15.93 -8.89
CA ASP A 122 25.35 17.25 -8.47
C ASP A 122 23.82 17.37 -8.54
N VAL A 123 23.20 16.68 -9.48
CA VAL A 123 21.71 16.63 -9.58
C VAL A 123 21.11 15.95 -8.36
N GLY A 124 21.74 14.90 -7.84
CA GLY A 124 21.33 14.28 -6.60
C GLY A 124 21.37 15.23 -5.40
N VAL A 125 22.44 16.03 -5.31
CA VAL A 125 22.55 17.07 -4.26
C VAL A 125 21.44 18.12 -4.42
N LEU A 126 21.13 18.53 -5.66
CA LEU A 126 20.07 19.50 -5.94
C LEU A 126 18.67 18.94 -5.56
N ILE A 127 18.39 17.70 -5.91
CA ILE A 127 17.15 17.01 -5.51
C ILE A 127 17.06 16.95 -3.97
N ALA A 128 18.12 16.56 -3.29
CA ALA A 128 18.18 16.49 -1.83
C ALA A 128 17.89 17.84 -1.18
N ARG A 129 18.55 18.89 -1.64
CA ARG A 129 18.33 20.27 -1.15
C ARG A 129 16.86 20.67 -1.31
N GLN A 130 16.26 20.43 -2.47
CA GLN A 130 14.88 20.83 -2.73
C GLN A 130 13.88 20.10 -1.84
N LEU A 131 14.00 18.77 -1.69
CA LEU A 131 13.09 17.98 -0.86
C LEU A 131 13.23 18.36 0.62
N LEU A 132 14.46 18.52 1.11
CA LEU A 132 14.71 18.90 2.48
C LEU A 132 14.35 20.37 2.78
N ALA A 133 14.52 21.27 1.82
CA ALA A 133 14.06 22.66 1.97
C ALA A 133 12.54 22.72 2.19
N ALA A 134 11.76 21.94 1.44
CA ALA A 134 10.31 21.83 1.64
C ALA A 134 9.96 21.30 3.04
N LYS A 135 10.67 20.27 3.51
CA LYS A 135 10.52 19.74 4.86
C LYS A 135 10.82 20.79 5.92
N LEU A 136 11.99 21.40 5.87
CA LEU A 136 12.44 22.36 6.89
C LEU A 136 11.53 23.59 6.92
N ALA A 137 11.10 24.09 5.76
CA ALA A 137 10.15 25.21 5.69
C ALA A 137 8.81 24.89 6.36
N GLY A 138 8.26 23.70 6.10
CA GLY A 138 7.03 23.24 6.73
C GLY A 138 7.17 23.04 8.24
N GLN A 139 8.25 22.41 8.69
CA GLN A 139 8.53 22.19 10.11
C GLN A 139 8.78 23.50 10.87
N ALA A 140 9.49 24.46 10.27
CA ALA A 140 9.66 25.78 10.84
C ALA A 140 8.31 26.49 11.04
N ALA A 141 7.44 26.44 10.04
CA ALA A 141 6.09 27.02 10.14
C ALA A 141 5.26 26.36 11.25
N ILE A 142 5.29 25.03 11.38
CA ILE A 142 4.61 24.30 12.45
C ILE A 142 5.15 24.70 13.83
N ALA A 143 6.48 24.77 13.96
CA ALA A 143 7.11 25.18 15.21
C ALA A 143 6.66 26.59 15.64
N GLU A 144 6.60 27.53 14.71
CA GLU A 144 6.22 28.92 14.97
C GLU A 144 4.72 29.07 15.28
N THR A 145 3.86 28.45 14.47
CA THR A 145 2.40 28.76 14.47
C THR A 145 1.57 27.77 15.29
N THR A 146 1.98 26.51 15.36
CA THR A 146 1.20 25.44 15.99
C THR A 146 1.75 25.09 17.37
N LEU A 147 3.08 25.05 17.52
CA LEU A 147 3.73 24.70 18.78
C LEU A 147 4.07 25.91 19.63
N ASP A 148 3.87 27.14 19.14
CA ASP A 148 4.26 28.38 19.77
C ASP A 148 5.74 28.39 20.21
N GLN A 149 6.62 27.97 19.30
CA GLN A 149 8.07 27.88 19.48
C GLN A 149 8.82 28.70 18.41
N PRO A 150 8.70 30.05 18.40
CA PRO A 150 9.28 30.88 17.34
C PRO A 150 10.79 30.80 17.29
N THR A 151 11.46 30.53 18.43
CA THR A 151 12.92 30.36 18.46
C THR A 151 13.36 29.10 17.74
N ALA A 152 12.65 27.98 17.94
CA ALA A 152 12.90 26.74 17.21
C ALA A 152 12.64 26.93 15.71
N GLY A 153 11.52 27.58 15.32
CA GLY A 153 11.21 27.88 13.93
C GLY A 153 12.31 28.74 13.26
N ARG A 154 12.81 29.80 13.91
CA ARG A 154 13.93 30.58 13.37
C ARG A 154 15.20 29.76 13.18
N ALA A 155 15.55 28.92 14.17
CA ALA A 155 16.71 28.03 14.05
C ALA A 155 16.58 27.06 12.86
N ILE A 156 15.42 26.46 12.67
CA ILE A 156 15.17 25.58 11.52
C ILE A 156 15.27 26.34 10.19
N ARG A 157 14.75 27.57 10.10
CA ARG A 157 14.90 28.43 8.90
C ARG A 157 16.35 28.76 8.58
N GLN A 158 17.17 29.00 9.61
CA GLN A 158 18.60 29.22 9.42
C GLN A 158 19.29 27.99 8.84
N LEU A 159 18.95 26.79 9.32
CA LEU A 159 19.45 25.53 8.75
C LEU A 159 18.97 25.34 7.31
N ALA A 160 17.72 25.71 6.99
CA ALA A 160 17.21 25.67 5.61
C ALA A 160 18.02 26.60 4.68
N THR A 161 18.43 27.79 5.12
CA THR A 161 19.30 28.68 4.34
C THR A 161 20.70 28.07 4.13
N ASN A 162 21.23 27.37 5.12
CA ASN A 162 22.52 26.69 4.99
C ASN A 162 22.42 25.48 4.03
N LEU A 163 21.25 24.85 3.96
CA LEU A 163 20.98 23.73 3.06
C LEU A 163 21.18 24.10 1.57
N ASP A 164 20.82 25.30 1.15
CA ASP A 164 21.03 25.80 -0.22
C ASP A 164 22.49 25.78 -0.66
N ARG A 165 23.42 25.82 0.32
CA ARG A 165 24.87 25.84 0.10
C ARG A 165 25.53 24.49 0.42
N ALA A 166 24.79 23.48 0.88
CA ALA A 166 25.36 22.19 1.27
C ALA A 166 26.00 21.48 0.07
N PRO A 167 27.32 21.21 0.07
CA PRO A 167 28.03 20.73 -1.13
C PRO A 167 27.80 19.25 -1.42
N THR A 168 27.32 18.47 -0.47
CA THR A 168 27.20 17.02 -0.57
C THR A 168 25.90 16.51 0.06
N LEU A 169 25.49 15.30 -0.30
CA LEU A 169 24.36 14.61 0.31
C LEU A 169 24.56 14.41 1.83
N THR A 170 25.78 14.17 2.27
CA THR A 170 26.11 14.04 3.70
C THR A 170 25.84 15.35 4.42
N ALA A 171 26.33 16.48 3.88
CA ALA A 171 26.07 17.80 4.47
C ALA A 171 24.55 18.11 4.52
N CYS A 172 23.79 17.72 3.51
CA CYS A 172 22.33 17.85 3.52
C CYS A 172 21.69 17.04 4.66
N ARG A 173 22.11 15.78 4.85
CA ARG A 173 21.63 14.91 5.94
C ARG A 173 21.99 15.44 7.32
N ASP A 174 23.20 15.98 7.49
CA ASP A 174 23.65 16.54 8.77
C ASP A 174 22.79 17.76 9.18
N LEU A 175 22.50 18.65 8.23
CA LEU A 175 21.61 19.79 8.44
C LEU A 175 20.17 19.36 8.75
N GLU A 176 19.66 18.35 8.04
CA GLU A 176 18.35 17.75 8.30
C GLU A 176 18.28 17.15 9.71
N ALA A 177 19.29 16.39 10.13
CA ALA A 177 19.32 15.76 11.44
C ALA A 177 19.34 16.82 12.57
N GLN A 178 20.08 17.92 12.40
CA GLN A 178 20.07 19.05 13.34
C GLN A 178 18.68 19.69 13.42
N ALA A 179 18.04 19.95 12.26
CA ALA A 179 16.71 20.53 12.21
C ALA A 179 15.65 19.61 12.85
N ALA A 180 15.73 18.29 12.59
CA ALA A 180 14.83 17.31 13.18
C ALA A 180 14.96 17.24 14.72
N ASN A 181 16.18 17.34 15.24
CA ASN A 181 16.41 17.38 16.69
C ASN A 181 15.76 18.62 17.33
N ILE A 182 15.96 19.82 16.75
CA ILE A 182 15.33 21.06 17.20
C ILE A 182 13.80 20.94 17.14
N TYR A 183 13.28 20.42 16.04
CA TYR A 183 11.86 20.30 15.80
C TYR A 183 11.17 19.38 16.80
N PHE A 184 11.67 18.15 17.00
CA PHE A 184 11.06 17.21 17.94
C PHE A 184 11.32 17.58 19.41
N ALA A 185 12.38 18.31 19.72
CA ALA A 185 12.55 18.93 21.04
C ALA A 185 11.42 19.94 21.33
N ALA A 186 10.94 20.67 20.31
CA ALA A 186 9.80 21.57 20.45
C ALA A 186 8.46 20.85 20.72
N TRP A 187 8.34 19.55 20.40
CA TRP A 187 7.17 18.72 20.71
C TRP A 187 7.19 18.22 22.16
N THR A 188 8.37 17.93 22.68
CA THR A 188 8.57 17.27 23.98
C THR A 188 7.89 18.05 25.12
N GLY A 189 7.02 17.37 25.87
CA GLY A 189 6.27 17.93 26.99
C GLY A 189 5.12 18.89 26.61
N ARG A 190 4.94 19.20 25.31
CA ARG A 190 3.91 20.14 24.83
C ARG A 190 2.79 19.43 24.08
N VAL A 191 3.14 18.46 23.26
CA VAL A 191 2.15 17.73 22.48
C VAL A 191 1.56 16.63 23.35
N THR A 192 0.25 16.69 23.54
CA THR A 192 -0.48 15.79 24.43
C THR A 192 -1.59 15.06 23.69
N CYS A 193 -1.87 13.81 24.12
CA CYS A 193 -2.98 13.01 23.70
C CYS A 193 -3.99 12.94 24.85
N ARG A 194 -5.17 13.55 24.66
CA ARG A 194 -6.23 13.60 25.68
C ARG A 194 -7.16 12.42 25.55
N PHE A 195 -7.38 11.70 26.65
CA PHE A 195 -8.35 10.61 26.74
C PHE A 195 -9.60 11.01 27.49
N THR A 196 -10.71 10.27 27.29
CA THR A 196 -11.93 10.49 28.06
C THR A 196 -11.67 10.25 29.55
N THR A 197 -12.39 10.97 30.42
CA THR A 197 -12.25 10.84 31.88
C THR A 197 -12.51 9.40 32.34
N GLN A 198 -13.40 8.67 31.64
CA GLN A 198 -13.69 7.26 31.93
C GLN A 198 -12.51 6.34 31.64
N ASP A 199 -11.76 6.62 30.58
CA ASP A 199 -10.63 5.77 30.14
C ASP A 199 -9.31 6.15 30.80
N GLN A 200 -9.17 7.41 31.25
CA GLN A 200 -7.93 7.97 31.81
C GLN A 200 -7.24 7.06 32.86
N PRO A 201 -7.95 6.43 33.82
CA PRO A 201 -7.30 5.57 34.81
C PRO A 201 -6.69 4.26 34.25
N ARG A 202 -6.99 3.95 32.98
CA ARG A 202 -6.56 2.75 32.28
C ARG A 202 -5.49 3.02 31.23
N ILE A 203 -5.14 4.28 31.03
CA ILE A 203 -4.16 4.73 30.03
C ILE A 203 -2.78 4.72 30.70
N PRO A 204 -1.76 4.12 30.08
CA PRO A 204 -0.37 4.25 30.53
C PRO A 204 0.07 5.74 30.61
N ASP A 205 0.82 6.11 31.61
CA ASP A 205 1.24 7.48 31.86
C ASP A 205 2.04 8.08 30.70
N ASP A 206 2.84 7.26 30.03
CA ASP A 206 3.67 7.63 28.88
C ASP A 206 2.88 7.83 27.57
N TRP A 207 1.58 7.47 27.54
CA TRP A 207 0.71 7.70 26.38
C TRP A 207 0.13 9.11 26.29
N ALA A 208 0.13 9.83 27.39
CA ALA A 208 -0.52 11.15 27.48
C ALA A 208 0.28 12.27 26.83
N THR A 209 1.62 12.17 26.79
CA THR A 209 2.49 13.27 26.38
C THR A 209 3.64 12.78 25.50
N PHE A 210 3.93 13.51 24.42
CA PHE A 210 5.07 13.22 23.56
C PHE A 210 6.39 13.43 24.31
N THR A 211 7.22 12.40 24.37
CA THR A 211 8.53 12.42 25.01
C THR A 211 9.68 12.44 24.00
N ALA A 212 9.63 11.58 23.01
CA ALA A 212 10.66 11.48 21.99
C ALA A 212 10.14 10.78 20.72
N ARG A 213 10.81 11.01 19.61
CA ARG A 213 10.56 10.29 18.36
C ARG A 213 11.21 8.90 18.35
N ARG A 214 12.27 8.71 19.10
CA ARG A 214 12.94 7.41 19.25
C ARG A 214 12.19 6.57 20.27
N SER A 215 11.74 5.40 19.81
CA SER A 215 11.00 4.48 20.67
C SER A 215 11.85 3.87 21.79
N PRO A 216 11.36 3.82 23.02
CA PRO A 216 12.00 3.08 24.11
C PRO A 216 11.99 1.56 23.85
N LEU A 217 11.14 1.07 22.98
CA LEU A 217 11.03 -0.36 22.59
C LEU A 217 12.14 -0.81 21.61
N HIS A 218 13.07 0.10 21.27
CA HIS A 218 14.15 -0.26 20.35
C HIS A 218 15.17 -1.17 21.02
N THR A 219 14.97 -2.46 20.84
CA THR A 219 15.91 -3.53 21.20
C THR A 219 16.25 -4.32 19.93
N GLY A 220 17.53 -4.48 19.63
CA GLY A 220 18.16 -5.05 18.47
C GLY A 220 17.28 -5.82 17.48
N GLY A 221 16.94 -5.27 16.35
CA GLY A 221 16.10 -5.84 15.30
C GLY A 221 14.75 -5.15 15.09
N ARG A 222 14.29 -4.32 16.02
CA ARG A 222 13.11 -3.46 15.82
C ARG A 222 13.50 -2.09 15.26
N SER A 223 12.56 -1.50 14.52
CA SER A 223 12.74 -0.14 14.06
C SER A 223 12.85 0.81 15.25
N PRO A 224 13.83 1.75 15.26
CA PRO A 224 13.91 2.80 16.26
C PRO A 224 12.63 3.65 16.38
N ARG A 225 11.76 3.55 15.38
CA ARG A 225 10.49 4.28 15.26
C ARG A 225 9.26 3.42 15.54
N SER A 226 9.42 2.20 16.09
CA SER A 226 8.27 1.42 16.55
C SER A 226 7.50 2.23 17.59
N ALA A 227 6.21 2.48 17.37
CA ALA A 227 5.43 3.32 18.25
C ALA A 227 5.25 2.66 19.62
N ALA A 228 5.58 3.37 20.70
CA ALA A 228 5.29 2.97 22.07
C ALA A 228 4.11 3.76 22.67
N ASP A 229 3.65 4.80 21.98
CA ASP A 229 2.62 5.73 22.42
C ASP A 229 1.71 6.12 21.24
N PRO A 230 0.49 6.63 21.50
CA PRO A 230 -0.47 7.00 20.47
C PRO A 230 0.01 8.10 19.53
N ILE A 231 0.79 9.06 20.01
CA ILE A 231 1.28 10.19 19.19
C ILE A 231 2.26 9.67 18.13
N ASN A 232 3.19 8.82 18.52
CA ASN A 232 4.10 8.15 17.59
C ASN A 232 3.37 7.17 16.67
N ALA A 233 2.30 6.50 17.14
CA ALA A 233 1.46 5.64 16.31
C ALA A 233 0.74 6.43 15.21
N LEU A 234 0.16 7.60 15.54
CA LEU A 234 -0.47 8.52 14.59
C LEU A 234 0.53 9.01 13.53
N LEU A 235 1.73 9.44 13.95
CA LEU A 235 2.79 9.85 13.03
C LEU A 235 3.23 8.72 12.10
N ASN A 236 3.46 7.51 12.64
CA ASN A 236 3.88 6.37 11.85
C ASN A 236 2.83 5.96 10.83
N TYR A 237 1.56 5.94 11.23
CA TYR A 237 0.45 5.62 10.32
C TYR A 237 0.32 6.67 9.21
N GLY A 238 0.37 7.96 9.57
CA GLY A 238 0.35 9.05 8.59
C GLY A 238 1.54 9.01 7.62
N TYR A 239 2.74 8.67 8.09
CA TYR A 239 3.91 8.52 7.22
C TYR A 239 3.79 7.29 6.30
N ALA A 240 3.17 6.20 6.74
CA ALA A 240 2.93 5.05 5.87
C ALA A 240 1.94 5.40 4.74
N LEU A 241 0.89 6.18 5.04
CA LEU A 241 -0.01 6.72 4.02
C LEU A 241 0.73 7.63 3.02
N ALA A 242 1.58 8.50 3.52
CA ALA A 242 2.38 9.41 2.70
C ALA A 242 3.39 8.66 1.82
N GLU A 243 4.06 7.64 2.34
CA GLU A 243 4.98 6.76 1.58
C GLU A 243 4.26 6.06 0.43
N ALA A 244 3.04 5.54 0.67
CA ALA A 244 2.23 4.93 -0.37
C ALA A 244 1.89 5.91 -1.50
N GLU A 245 1.52 7.16 -1.19
CA GLU A 245 1.27 8.20 -2.20
C GLU A 245 2.56 8.62 -2.92
N CYS A 246 3.69 8.67 -2.22
CA CYS A 246 5.01 8.93 -2.84
C CYS A 246 5.38 7.83 -3.85
N ARG A 247 5.15 6.56 -3.51
CA ARG A 247 5.36 5.43 -4.41
C ARG A 247 4.48 5.54 -5.65
N LEU A 248 3.19 5.84 -5.49
CA LEU A 248 2.27 6.03 -6.61
C LEU A 248 2.67 7.22 -7.49
N ALA A 249 3.11 8.32 -6.88
CA ALA A 249 3.55 9.50 -7.61
C ALA A 249 4.84 9.24 -8.40
N ALA A 250 5.84 8.56 -7.82
CA ALA A 250 7.06 8.15 -8.52
C ALA A 250 6.73 7.32 -9.77
N LEU A 251 5.88 6.30 -9.64
CA LEU A 251 5.41 5.49 -10.77
C LEU A 251 4.66 6.32 -11.81
N ALA A 252 3.83 7.28 -11.38
CA ALA A 252 3.05 8.13 -12.27
C ALA A 252 3.90 9.08 -13.12
N VAL A 253 5.05 9.53 -12.61
CA VAL A 253 6.02 10.35 -13.35
C VAL A 253 7.07 9.53 -14.10
N GLY A 254 6.99 8.20 -14.04
CA GLY A 254 7.88 7.28 -14.76
C GLY A 254 9.21 7.02 -14.08
N LEU A 255 9.30 7.24 -12.77
CA LEU A 255 10.47 6.94 -11.93
C LEU A 255 10.32 5.60 -11.21
N ASP A 256 11.44 5.00 -10.85
CA ASP A 256 11.49 3.80 -10.01
C ASP A 256 11.45 4.21 -8.53
N PRO A 257 10.45 3.77 -7.74
CA PRO A 257 10.37 4.09 -6.32
C PRO A 257 11.56 3.59 -5.49
N GLY A 258 12.26 2.54 -5.94
CA GLY A 258 13.38 1.92 -5.24
C GLY A 258 14.70 2.71 -5.35
N LEU A 259 14.88 3.49 -6.43
CA LEU A 259 16.12 4.23 -6.69
C LEU A 259 16.10 5.60 -6.05
N GLY A 260 16.67 5.73 -4.86
CA GLY A 260 16.71 6.96 -4.07
C GLY A 260 17.96 7.80 -4.29
N VAL A 261 17.96 8.97 -3.66
CA VAL A 261 19.06 9.93 -3.64
C VAL A 261 19.52 10.20 -2.20
N LEU A 262 18.59 10.60 -1.34
CA LEU A 262 18.85 10.86 0.09
C LEU A 262 19.01 9.56 0.87
N HIS A 263 18.10 8.63 0.67
CA HIS A 263 18.14 7.33 1.32
C HIS A 263 18.98 6.37 0.47
N THR A 264 19.99 5.74 1.08
CA THR A 264 20.80 4.74 0.42
C THR A 264 19.92 3.58 -0.05
N ASP A 265 20.13 3.11 -1.28
CA ASP A 265 19.39 1.99 -1.81
C ASP A 265 19.60 0.73 -0.98
N GLN A 266 18.52 0.06 -0.64
CA GLN A 266 18.53 -1.18 0.13
C GLN A 266 17.56 -2.17 -0.49
N ARG A 267 17.86 -3.45 -0.34
CA ARG A 267 16.93 -4.51 -0.78
C ARG A 267 15.57 -4.34 -0.13
N ASN A 268 14.50 -4.42 -0.93
CA ASN A 268 13.11 -4.31 -0.50
C ASN A 268 12.75 -2.97 0.20
N ARG A 269 13.38 -1.87 -0.22
CA ARG A 269 13.07 -0.53 0.27
C ARG A 269 12.83 0.44 -0.89
N ASP A 270 11.73 1.15 -0.84
CA ASP A 270 11.38 2.19 -1.82
C ASP A 270 12.08 3.50 -1.46
N SER A 271 13.40 3.58 -1.74
CA SER A 271 14.27 4.68 -1.32
C SER A 271 13.85 6.04 -1.87
N LEU A 272 13.40 6.13 -3.15
CA LEU A 272 12.87 7.37 -3.71
C LEU A 272 11.52 7.75 -3.07
N ALA A 273 10.66 6.77 -2.77
CA ALA A 273 9.42 7.09 -2.07
C ALA A 273 9.69 7.70 -0.69
N LEU A 274 10.71 7.21 0.03
CA LEU A 274 11.18 7.80 1.29
C LEU A 274 11.78 9.20 1.10
N ASP A 275 12.50 9.44 0.00
CA ASP A 275 13.02 10.77 -0.33
C ASP A 275 11.90 11.78 -0.56
N LEU A 276 10.88 11.41 -1.35
CA LEU A 276 9.70 12.23 -1.59
C LEU A 276 8.89 12.46 -0.30
N LEU A 277 8.84 11.45 0.58
CA LEU A 277 8.18 11.54 1.89
C LEU A 277 8.75 12.67 2.74
N GLU A 278 10.04 12.99 2.63
CA GLU A 278 10.63 14.08 3.42
C GLU A 278 9.88 15.40 3.18
N ALA A 279 9.52 15.71 1.94
CA ALA A 279 8.74 16.91 1.61
C ALA A 279 7.29 16.87 2.15
N LEU A 280 6.74 15.67 2.40
CA LEU A 280 5.37 15.47 2.88
C LEU A 280 5.26 15.35 4.39
N ARG A 281 6.38 15.15 5.12
CA ARG A 281 6.36 15.02 6.59
C ARG A 281 5.61 16.16 7.28
N PRO A 282 5.81 17.44 6.93
CA PRO A 282 5.07 18.52 7.57
C PRO A 282 3.56 18.48 7.35
N VAL A 283 3.09 17.87 6.24
CA VAL A 283 1.65 17.68 5.99
C VAL A 283 1.07 16.71 7.02
N VAL A 284 1.73 15.56 7.20
CA VAL A 284 1.35 14.56 8.20
C VAL A 284 1.40 15.15 9.62
N GLU A 285 2.49 15.80 9.97
CA GLU A 285 2.76 16.35 11.30
C GLU A 285 1.71 17.41 11.68
N ARG A 286 1.39 18.32 10.75
CA ARG A 286 0.32 19.32 10.93
C ARG A 286 -1.04 18.66 11.14
N HIS A 287 -1.37 17.64 10.35
CA HIS A 287 -2.63 16.92 10.49
C HIS A 287 -2.74 16.21 11.84
N VAL A 288 -1.68 15.53 12.28
CA VAL A 288 -1.62 14.85 13.59
C VAL A 288 -1.75 15.86 14.72
N LEU A 289 -1.04 16.99 14.68
CA LEU A 289 -1.16 18.05 15.67
C LEU A 289 -2.58 18.63 15.74
N HIS A 290 -3.21 18.85 14.58
CA HIS A 290 -4.60 19.30 14.54
C HIS A 290 -5.52 18.26 15.18
N LEU A 291 -5.41 16.98 14.81
CA LEU A 291 -6.21 15.91 15.39
C LEU A 291 -6.05 15.84 16.91
N LEU A 292 -4.82 15.91 17.43
CA LEU A 292 -4.53 15.92 18.85
C LEU A 292 -5.12 17.14 19.57
N SER A 293 -5.21 18.29 18.89
CA SER A 293 -5.77 19.51 19.47
C SER A 293 -7.29 19.50 19.64
N VAL A 294 -8.01 18.83 18.70
CA VAL A 294 -9.49 18.86 18.65
C VAL A 294 -10.14 17.60 19.20
N ARG A 295 -9.44 16.45 19.18
CA ARG A 295 -10.01 15.16 19.56
C ARG A 295 -9.77 14.81 21.02
N THR A 296 -10.75 14.19 21.65
CA THR A 296 -10.59 13.41 22.87
C THR A 296 -10.66 11.94 22.50
N PHE A 297 -9.59 11.21 22.76
CA PHE A 297 -9.44 9.81 22.40
C PHE A 297 -10.15 8.89 23.39
N ARG A 298 -10.47 7.69 22.95
CA ARG A 298 -10.99 6.60 23.78
C ARG A 298 -9.99 5.47 23.82
N LEU A 299 -10.05 4.64 24.84
CA LEU A 299 -9.22 3.43 24.91
C LEU A 299 -9.44 2.52 23.67
N GLY A 300 -10.66 2.49 23.11
CA GLY A 300 -10.98 1.76 21.89
C GLY A 300 -10.42 2.32 20.58
N ASP A 301 -9.79 3.50 20.57
CA ASP A 301 -9.10 4.06 19.40
C ASP A 301 -7.69 3.48 19.21
N VAL A 302 -7.13 2.89 20.25
CA VAL A 302 -5.75 2.39 20.32
C VAL A 302 -5.68 1.04 21.03
N ALA A 303 -4.65 0.25 20.74
CA ALA A 303 -4.38 -0.99 21.44
C ALA A 303 -2.89 -1.11 21.74
N GLU A 304 -2.59 -1.57 22.96
CA GLU A 304 -1.27 -2.02 23.30
C GLU A 304 -1.01 -3.42 22.73
N THR A 305 0.12 -3.61 22.08
CA THR A 305 0.54 -4.91 21.58
C THR A 305 1.31 -5.67 22.65
N ARG A 306 1.37 -7.01 22.54
CA ARG A 306 2.05 -7.87 23.54
C ARG A 306 3.51 -7.49 23.82
N ASP A 307 4.11 -6.77 22.92
CA ASP A 307 5.49 -6.34 22.95
C ASP A 307 5.65 -4.86 23.34
N GLY A 308 4.60 -4.26 23.93
CA GLY A 308 4.58 -2.89 24.44
C GLY A 308 4.40 -1.81 23.36
N GLY A 309 4.13 -2.21 22.11
CA GLY A 309 3.85 -1.26 21.04
C GLY A 309 2.45 -0.69 21.12
N CYS A 310 2.25 0.51 20.58
CA CYS A 310 0.95 1.14 20.43
C CYS A 310 0.48 1.05 18.98
N ARG A 311 -0.75 0.59 18.76
CA ARG A 311 -1.39 0.46 17.45
C ARG A 311 -2.71 1.18 17.41
N LEU A 312 -3.00 1.85 16.29
CA LEU A 312 -4.29 2.49 16.04
C LEU A 312 -5.35 1.46 15.65
N LEU A 313 -6.59 1.71 16.06
CA LEU A 313 -7.74 0.87 15.76
C LEU A 313 -8.79 1.62 14.92
N PRO A 314 -9.67 0.92 14.18
CA PRO A 314 -10.89 1.52 13.66
C PRO A 314 -11.80 2.02 14.81
N PRO A 315 -12.53 3.13 14.65
CA PRO A 315 -12.68 3.94 13.44
C PRO A 315 -11.59 4.99 13.19
N LEU A 316 -10.62 5.17 14.11
CA LEU A 316 -9.57 6.19 14.00
C LEU A 316 -8.73 6.04 12.72
N THR A 317 -8.36 4.80 12.35
CA THR A 317 -7.64 4.55 11.09
C THR A 317 -8.45 4.93 9.85
N HIS A 318 -9.76 4.75 9.86
CA HIS A 318 -10.65 5.20 8.78
C HIS A 318 -10.64 6.71 8.63
N GLU A 319 -10.81 7.41 9.75
CA GLU A 319 -10.81 8.86 9.79
C GLU A 319 -9.51 9.44 9.24
N LEU A 320 -8.36 8.88 9.64
CA LEU A 320 -7.05 9.28 9.13
C LEU A 320 -6.95 9.07 7.62
N VAL A 321 -7.38 7.94 7.10
CA VAL A 321 -7.34 7.66 5.66
C VAL A 321 -8.23 8.62 4.89
N GLU A 322 -9.46 8.84 5.34
CA GLU A 322 -10.43 9.71 4.65
C GLU A 322 -10.00 11.18 4.64
N GLN A 323 -9.39 11.66 5.72
CA GLN A 323 -9.01 13.06 5.85
C GLN A 323 -7.62 13.35 5.27
N LEU A 324 -6.61 12.54 5.59
CA LEU A 324 -5.22 12.82 5.27
C LEU A 324 -4.84 12.39 3.84
N LEU A 325 -5.33 11.25 3.36
CA LEU A 325 -4.88 10.71 2.08
C LEU A 325 -5.18 11.63 0.88
N PRO A 326 -6.35 12.30 0.76
CA PRO A 326 -6.59 13.26 -0.31
C PRO A 326 -5.66 14.48 -0.27
N GLU A 327 -5.20 14.89 0.90
CA GLU A 327 -4.24 15.98 1.07
C GLU A 327 -2.85 15.54 0.60
N LEU A 328 -2.41 14.34 1.01
CA LEU A 328 -1.13 13.74 0.59
C LEU A 328 -1.06 13.54 -0.93
N ALA A 329 -2.13 13.01 -1.52
CA ALA A 329 -2.20 12.78 -2.97
C ALA A 329 -2.04 14.07 -3.79
N ARG A 330 -2.46 15.23 -3.24
CA ARG A 330 -2.24 16.54 -3.87
C ARG A 330 -0.86 17.08 -3.58
N ALA A 331 -0.39 16.95 -2.34
CA ALA A 331 0.88 17.51 -1.90
C ALA A 331 2.08 16.85 -2.59
N VAL A 332 2.00 15.54 -2.90
CA VAL A 332 3.10 14.78 -3.51
C VAL A 332 3.35 15.14 -4.98
N ALA A 333 2.36 15.72 -5.68
CA ALA A 333 2.46 16.00 -7.11
C ALA A 333 3.64 16.91 -7.44
N THR A 334 3.77 18.04 -6.74
CA THR A 334 4.84 19.01 -6.97
C THR A 334 6.23 18.47 -6.76
N PRO A 335 6.58 17.83 -5.60
CA PRO A 335 7.91 17.26 -5.41
C PRO A 335 8.22 16.14 -6.40
N ALA A 336 7.27 15.27 -6.73
CA ALA A 336 7.49 14.19 -7.68
C ALA A 336 7.78 14.71 -9.11
N GLU A 337 7.00 15.69 -9.59
CA GLU A 337 7.23 16.33 -10.89
C GLU A 337 8.56 17.08 -10.92
N SER A 338 8.90 17.77 -9.84
CA SER A 338 10.16 18.52 -9.76
C SER A 338 11.38 17.61 -9.84
N VAL A 339 11.38 16.49 -9.11
CA VAL A 339 12.44 15.48 -9.20
C VAL A 339 12.55 14.92 -10.62
N ALA A 340 11.42 14.59 -11.25
CA ALA A 340 11.42 14.09 -12.62
C ALA A 340 11.97 15.11 -13.62
N HIS A 341 11.66 16.40 -13.47
CA HIS A 341 12.19 17.48 -14.31
C HIS A 341 13.70 17.67 -14.13
N LEU A 342 14.19 17.70 -12.90
CA LEU A 342 15.64 17.80 -12.62
C LEU A 342 16.43 16.64 -13.26
N LEU A 343 15.91 15.43 -13.18
CA LEU A 343 16.49 14.26 -13.80
C LEU A 343 16.44 14.31 -15.33
N ALA A 344 15.32 14.79 -15.89
CA ALA A 344 15.16 14.93 -17.33
C ALA A 344 16.11 15.99 -17.92
N ASP A 345 16.27 17.12 -17.22
CA ASP A 345 17.14 18.22 -17.65
C ASP A 345 18.63 17.85 -17.58
N SER A 346 19.00 16.96 -16.64
CA SER A 346 20.37 16.44 -16.50
C SER A 346 20.71 15.33 -17.49
N SER A 347 19.72 14.77 -18.18
CA SER A 347 19.93 13.67 -19.13
C SER A 347 20.54 14.15 -20.44
N PRO A 348 21.50 13.41 -21.03
CA PRO A 348 21.98 13.68 -22.37
C PRO A 348 20.83 13.59 -23.39
N GLY A 349 20.50 14.72 -24.02
CA GLY A 349 19.36 14.83 -24.92
C GLY A 349 18.06 15.08 -24.15
N LYS A 350 17.46 16.25 -24.35
CA LYS A 350 16.25 16.70 -23.63
C LYS A 350 15.12 15.67 -23.67
N ILE A 351 14.64 15.28 -22.49
CA ILE A 351 13.48 14.41 -22.34
C ILE A 351 12.24 15.29 -22.18
N ALA A 352 11.31 15.17 -23.13
CA ALA A 352 10.02 15.86 -23.00
C ALA A 352 9.12 15.10 -22.01
N LEU A 353 9.10 15.52 -20.76
CA LEU A 353 8.22 14.94 -19.74
C LEU A 353 6.76 15.34 -20.00
N ARG A 354 5.92 14.35 -20.23
CA ARG A 354 4.46 14.48 -20.18
C ARG A 354 3.93 13.55 -19.11
N THR A 355 3.82 14.05 -17.91
CA THR A 355 3.36 13.24 -16.78
C THR A 355 1.83 13.21 -16.67
N PRO A 356 1.23 12.16 -16.11
CA PRO A 356 -0.20 12.16 -15.80
C PRO A 356 -0.59 13.27 -14.81
N LEU A 357 0.32 13.72 -13.95
CA LEU A 357 0.12 14.77 -12.96
C LEU A 357 0.03 16.16 -13.65
N SER A 358 0.90 16.45 -14.60
CA SER A 358 0.88 17.70 -15.39
C SER A 358 -0.36 17.80 -16.30
N ARG A 359 -0.89 16.66 -16.78
CA ARG A 359 -2.15 16.65 -17.56
C ARG A 359 -3.38 17.02 -16.75
N ILE A 360 -3.41 16.70 -15.45
CA ILE A 360 -4.53 17.05 -14.57
C ILE A 360 -4.59 18.57 -14.41
N ASN A 361 -3.44 19.24 -14.29
CA ASN A 361 -3.35 20.69 -14.15
C ASN A 361 -3.70 21.43 -15.45
N THR A 362 -3.26 20.93 -16.61
CA THR A 362 -3.59 21.51 -17.91
C THR A 362 -5.04 21.28 -18.33
N ALA A 363 -5.64 20.12 -18.05
CA ALA A 363 -7.03 19.84 -18.35
C ALA A 363 -7.99 20.72 -17.52
N THR A 364 -7.63 21.02 -16.25
CA THR A 364 -8.42 21.92 -15.40
C THR A 364 -8.29 23.39 -15.84
N ALA A 365 -7.15 23.80 -16.39
CA ALA A 365 -6.95 25.15 -16.95
C ALA A 365 -7.64 25.33 -18.31
N GLN A 366 -7.61 24.30 -19.16
CA GLN A 366 -8.22 24.34 -20.49
C GLN A 366 -9.75 24.23 -20.47
N THR A 367 -10.34 23.50 -19.50
CA THR A 367 -11.80 23.44 -19.34
C THR A 367 -12.42 24.74 -18.84
N ARG A 368 -11.65 25.65 -18.23
CA ARG A 368 -12.10 27.02 -17.91
C ARG A 368 -11.99 28.01 -19.07
N GLY A 369 -11.09 27.76 -20.04
CA GLY A 369 -10.83 28.70 -21.19
C GLY A 369 -11.57 28.37 -22.47
N GLN A 370 -12.08 27.15 -22.67
CA GLN A 370 -12.60 26.71 -24.00
C GLN A 370 -14.11 26.41 -24.07
N ARG A 371 -14.89 26.81 -23.07
CA ARG A 371 -16.37 26.75 -23.21
C ARG A 371 -16.99 27.88 -24.07
N SER A 372 -16.19 28.69 -24.70
CA SER A 372 -16.70 29.84 -25.51
C SER A 372 -16.21 29.97 -26.95
N ALA A 373 -15.63 28.93 -27.57
CA ALA A 373 -15.38 29.00 -29.00
C ALA A 373 -15.35 27.62 -29.66
N HIS A 374 -16.19 27.49 -30.69
CA HIS A 374 -16.24 26.45 -31.73
C HIS A 374 -17.08 25.19 -31.49
N ARG A 375 -18.35 25.37 -31.81
CA ARG A 375 -19.15 24.29 -32.42
C ARG A 375 -18.60 24.01 -33.81
N GLN A 376 -17.85 22.93 -34.00
CA GLN A 376 -17.61 22.37 -35.33
C GLN A 376 -18.81 21.50 -35.77
N PRO A 377 -19.13 21.49 -37.07
CA PRO A 377 -20.21 20.65 -37.59
C PRO A 377 -19.90 19.16 -37.46
N PRO A 378 -20.92 18.28 -37.41
CA PRO A 378 -20.74 16.85 -37.16
C PRO A 378 -19.94 16.22 -38.29
N ALA A 379 -18.98 15.36 -37.90
CA ALA A 379 -18.20 14.51 -38.78
C ALA A 379 -19.09 13.54 -39.56
N PRO A 380 -18.71 13.11 -40.78
CA PRO A 380 -19.52 12.26 -41.62
C PRO A 380 -19.82 10.92 -40.95
N ALA A 381 -21.06 10.46 -41.14
CA ALA A 381 -21.61 9.25 -40.54
C ALA A 381 -20.73 8.02 -40.83
N THR A 382 -20.27 7.33 -39.76
CA THR A 382 -19.66 6.00 -39.86
C THR A 382 -20.60 5.04 -40.56
N PRO A 383 -20.11 4.14 -41.43
CA PRO A 383 -20.96 3.21 -42.17
C PRO A 383 -21.78 2.35 -41.21
N ARG A 384 -23.09 2.28 -41.45
CA ARG A 384 -24.04 1.45 -40.69
C ARG A 384 -23.60 -0.01 -40.71
N ARG A 385 -23.33 -0.55 -39.53
CA ARG A 385 -23.05 -1.99 -39.38
C ARG A 385 -24.32 -2.70 -38.97
N THR A 386 -24.68 -3.76 -39.68
CA THR A 386 -25.85 -4.58 -39.37
C THR A 386 -25.45 -5.91 -38.72
N CYS A 387 -26.34 -6.45 -37.90
CA CYS A 387 -26.17 -7.76 -37.30
C CYS A 387 -26.07 -8.84 -38.38
N ARG A 388 -25.02 -9.65 -38.35
CA ARG A 388 -24.79 -10.70 -39.35
C ARG A 388 -25.87 -11.80 -39.37
N GLN A 389 -26.68 -11.92 -38.31
CA GLN A 389 -27.68 -12.94 -38.16
C GLN A 389 -29.10 -12.46 -38.55
N CYS A 390 -29.51 -11.26 -38.18
CA CYS A 390 -30.86 -10.75 -38.35
C CYS A 390 -30.98 -9.41 -39.07
N GLY A 391 -29.86 -8.81 -39.49
CA GLY A 391 -29.85 -7.58 -40.28
C GLY A 391 -30.13 -6.28 -39.50
N VAL A 392 -30.41 -6.33 -38.18
CA VAL A 392 -30.70 -5.15 -37.37
C VAL A 392 -29.48 -4.26 -37.22
N ASP A 393 -29.66 -2.95 -37.31
CA ASP A 393 -28.60 -1.93 -37.14
C ASP A 393 -27.93 -1.99 -35.75
N LEU A 394 -26.59 -2.04 -35.75
CA LEU A 394 -25.75 -2.15 -34.56
C LEU A 394 -25.21 -0.77 -34.17
N TYR A 395 -26.08 0.16 -33.79
CA TYR A 395 -25.69 1.52 -33.42
C TYR A 395 -24.54 1.54 -32.40
N GLY A 396 -23.37 2.08 -32.79
CA GLY A 396 -22.24 2.34 -31.92
C GLY A 396 -21.55 1.11 -31.29
N SER A 397 -21.88 -0.12 -31.72
CA SER A 397 -21.32 -1.35 -31.18
C SER A 397 -20.21 -1.93 -32.06
N ALA A 398 -19.07 -2.27 -31.47
CA ALA A 398 -18.01 -3.03 -32.15
C ALA A 398 -18.34 -4.50 -32.38
N ARG A 399 -19.51 -4.99 -31.93
CA ARG A 399 -19.96 -6.38 -32.03
C ARG A 399 -20.49 -6.70 -33.43
N LYS A 400 -20.36 -7.94 -33.82
CA LYS A 400 -20.86 -8.46 -35.12
C LYS A 400 -22.31 -8.95 -35.04
N LEU A 401 -22.91 -9.03 -33.85
CA LEU A 401 -24.24 -9.53 -33.54
C LEU A 401 -24.99 -8.61 -32.59
N CYS A 402 -26.31 -8.48 -32.74
CA CYS A 402 -27.17 -7.67 -31.86
C CYS A 402 -27.35 -8.35 -30.48
N PRO A 403 -27.86 -7.63 -29.49
CA PRO A 403 -28.11 -8.16 -28.13
C PRO A 403 -29.03 -9.38 -28.09
N THR A 404 -29.91 -9.53 -29.08
CA THR A 404 -30.85 -10.68 -29.19
C THR A 404 -30.20 -11.92 -29.79
N CYS A 405 -29.37 -11.75 -30.82
CA CYS A 405 -28.70 -12.88 -31.48
C CYS A 405 -27.46 -13.37 -30.77
N TRP A 406 -26.78 -12.48 -30.01
CA TRP A 406 -25.57 -12.81 -29.24
C TRP A 406 -25.77 -13.90 -28.16
N PRO A 407 -26.84 -13.90 -27.35
CA PRO A 407 -27.05 -14.93 -26.34
C PRO A 407 -27.27 -16.32 -26.98
N VAL A 408 -28.02 -16.40 -28.09
CA VAL A 408 -28.32 -17.65 -28.78
C VAL A 408 -27.04 -18.27 -29.34
N GLN A 409 -26.20 -17.49 -30.02
CA GLN A 409 -24.95 -18.00 -30.59
C GLN A 409 -23.91 -18.33 -29.49
N ARG A 410 -23.90 -17.59 -28.38
CA ARG A 410 -23.08 -17.91 -27.22
C ARG A 410 -23.50 -19.22 -26.56
N GLN A 411 -24.80 -19.47 -26.47
CA GLN A 411 -25.32 -20.70 -25.89
C GLN A 411 -24.95 -21.92 -26.75
N GLU A 412 -25.04 -21.80 -28.07
CA GLU A 412 -24.61 -22.85 -29.00
C GLU A 412 -23.09 -23.07 -28.96
N TYR A 413 -22.29 -22.00 -28.91
CA TYR A 413 -20.83 -22.07 -28.73
C TYR A 413 -20.45 -22.72 -27.40
N MET A 414 -21.14 -22.39 -26.30
CA MET A 414 -20.91 -23.03 -25.00
C MET A 414 -21.34 -24.49 -24.97
N ARG A 415 -22.40 -24.85 -25.73
CA ARG A 415 -22.85 -26.23 -25.89
C ARG A 415 -21.83 -27.07 -26.69
N GLN A 416 -21.23 -26.47 -27.72
CA GLN A 416 -20.16 -27.12 -28.50
C GLN A 416 -18.86 -27.25 -27.70
N LEU A 417 -18.49 -26.25 -26.91
CA LEU A 417 -17.38 -26.33 -25.98
C LEU A 417 -17.62 -27.38 -24.89
N GLY A 418 -18.85 -27.49 -24.39
CA GLY A 418 -19.24 -28.54 -23.44
C GLY A 418 -19.10 -29.93 -24.01
N LYS A 419 -19.51 -30.13 -25.28
CA LYS A 419 -19.32 -31.39 -25.99
C LYS A 419 -17.85 -31.71 -26.30
N ALA A 420 -17.03 -30.70 -26.61
CA ALA A 420 -15.59 -30.86 -26.85
C ALA A 420 -14.79 -31.11 -25.55
N ARG A 421 -15.31 -30.68 -24.40
CA ARG A 421 -14.74 -30.94 -23.06
C ARG A 421 -15.24 -32.22 -22.40
N ALA A 422 -16.27 -32.84 -22.89
CA ALA A 422 -16.72 -34.16 -22.48
C ALA A 422 -15.81 -35.23 -23.10
N LYS A 423 -14.50 -35.21 -22.77
CA LYS A 423 -13.72 -36.44 -22.77
C LYS A 423 -14.31 -37.35 -21.68
N PRO A 424 -14.40 -38.68 -21.92
CA PRO A 424 -14.78 -39.61 -20.85
C PRO A 424 -13.90 -39.26 -19.62
N HIS A 425 -14.55 -38.93 -18.54
CA HIS A 425 -13.86 -38.74 -17.26
C HIS A 425 -13.48 -40.16 -16.84
N ASP A 426 -12.23 -40.55 -16.98
CA ASP A 426 -11.71 -41.68 -16.25
C ASP A 426 -12.09 -41.47 -14.78
N PRO A 427 -12.66 -42.45 -14.10
CA PRO A 427 -13.02 -42.33 -12.71
C PRO A 427 -11.77 -41.87 -11.94
N LYS A 428 -11.91 -40.85 -11.11
CA LYS A 428 -10.80 -40.39 -10.25
C LYS A 428 -10.36 -41.60 -9.44
N PRO A 429 -9.04 -41.93 -9.44
CA PRO A 429 -8.54 -43.05 -8.65
C PRO A 429 -8.95 -42.89 -7.20
N SER A 430 -9.35 -43.98 -6.56
CA SER A 430 -9.68 -44.00 -5.12
C SER A 430 -8.47 -43.59 -4.26
N VAL A 431 -8.72 -43.20 -3.02
CA VAL A 431 -7.63 -42.88 -2.06
C VAL A 431 -6.69 -44.08 -1.93
N GLU A 432 -7.22 -45.29 -1.96
CA GLU A 432 -6.45 -46.53 -1.84
C GLU A 432 -5.57 -46.81 -3.08
N GLU A 433 -6.09 -46.50 -4.29
CA GLU A 433 -5.31 -46.61 -5.54
C GLU A 433 -4.20 -45.55 -5.60
N LEU A 434 -4.47 -44.32 -5.16
CA LEU A 434 -3.47 -43.24 -5.11
C LEU A 434 -2.39 -43.47 -4.05
N SER A 435 -2.71 -44.14 -2.96
CA SER A 435 -1.83 -44.34 -1.83
C SER A 435 -1.03 -45.63 -1.88
N GLY A 436 -1.23 -46.52 -2.89
CA GLY A 436 -0.61 -47.81 -2.94
C GLY A 436 -1.06 -48.74 -1.81
N GLY A 437 -2.36 -48.67 -1.41
CA GLY A 437 -2.96 -49.52 -0.38
C GLY A 437 -2.90 -48.93 1.04
N TRP A 438 -2.40 -47.70 1.20
CA TRP A 438 -2.39 -47.01 2.50
C TRP A 438 -3.73 -46.33 2.79
N THR A 439 -4.27 -46.53 4.01
CA THR A 439 -5.45 -45.82 4.51
C THR A 439 -5.02 -44.65 5.40
N LEU A 440 -5.91 -43.67 5.60
CA LEU A 440 -5.65 -42.53 6.49
C LEU A 440 -5.31 -43.00 7.93
N GLN A 441 -6.00 -44.06 8.40
CA GLN A 441 -5.77 -44.58 9.71
C GLN A 441 -4.37 -45.19 9.84
N ARG A 442 -3.93 -46.01 8.85
CA ARG A 442 -2.58 -46.53 8.79
C ARG A 442 -1.53 -45.44 8.69
N TYR A 443 -1.75 -44.42 7.90
CA TYR A 443 -0.85 -43.25 7.82
C TYR A 443 -0.64 -42.62 9.21
N GLN A 444 -1.73 -42.39 9.95
CA GLN A 444 -1.68 -41.78 11.27
C GLN A 444 -0.99 -42.67 12.33
N GLN A 445 -1.14 -43.98 12.22
CA GLN A 445 -0.60 -44.94 13.20
C GLN A 445 0.84 -45.37 12.89
N GLU A 446 1.19 -45.52 11.62
CA GLU A 446 2.44 -46.18 11.20
C GLU A 446 3.46 -45.16 10.64
N ILE A 447 3.01 -44.10 9.90
CA ILE A 447 3.90 -43.17 9.22
C ILE A 447 4.13 -41.91 10.06
N LEU A 448 3.04 -41.29 10.53
CA LEU A 448 3.11 -40.01 11.21
C LEU A 448 4.06 -39.95 12.40
N PRO A 449 4.11 -40.98 13.30
CA PRO A 449 5.05 -40.98 14.44
C PRO A 449 6.50 -40.94 13.98
N GLY A 450 6.86 -41.72 12.96
CA GLY A 450 8.24 -41.79 12.44
C GLY A 450 8.70 -40.55 11.67
N LEU A 451 7.78 -39.65 11.26
CA LEU A 451 8.17 -38.43 10.56
C LEU A 451 8.91 -37.44 11.44
N ALA A 452 8.72 -37.47 12.76
CA ALA A 452 9.37 -36.57 13.71
C ALA A 452 10.90 -36.72 13.70
N ASP A 453 11.40 -37.93 13.47
CA ASP A 453 12.81 -38.28 13.52
C ASP A 453 13.55 -38.04 12.19
N LEU A 454 12.80 -37.82 11.10
CA LEU A 454 13.36 -37.58 9.78
C LEU A 454 13.85 -36.12 9.58
N ASN A 455 14.93 -35.95 8.85
CA ASN A 455 15.37 -34.62 8.46
C ASN A 455 14.58 -34.08 7.27
N LEU A 456 14.44 -32.75 7.19
CA LEU A 456 13.62 -32.09 6.15
C LEU A 456 14.12 -32.37 4.71
N PRO A 457 15.43 -32.35 4.41
CA PRO A 457 15.95 -32.68 3.08
C PRO A 457 15.61 -34.10 2.59
N GLU A 458 15.49 -35.07 3.49
CA GLU A 458 15.09 -36.45 3.13
C GLU A 458 13.63 -36.50 2.71
N ILE A 459 12.74 -35.88 3.48
CA ILE A 459 11.31 -35.78 3.17
C ILE A 459 11.12 -35.03 1.84
N GLU A 460 11.83 -33.93 1.64
CA GLU A 460 11.74 -33.13 0.42
C GLU A 460 12.20 -33.96 -0.82
N ARG A 461 13.33 -34.64 -0.74
CA ARG A 461 13.86 -35.46 -1.82
C ARG A 461 12.96 -36.63 -2.20
N SER A 462 12.35 -37.29 -1.20
CA SER A 462 11.45 -38.43 -1.42
C SER A 462 10.08 -38.05 -1.93
N THR A 463 9.55 -36.90 -1.53
CA THR A 463 8.18 -36.49 -1.87
C THR A 463 8.07 -35.43 -2.94
N GLY A 464 9.15 -34.67 -3.21
CA GLY A 464 9.14 -33.48 -4.06
C GLY A 464 8.35 -32.30 -3.49
N LEU A 465 7.99 -32.33 -2.21
CA LEU A 465 7.25 -31.27 -1.53
C LEU A 465 8.20 -30.15 -1.07
N SER A 466 7.69 -28.91 -0.97
CA SER A 466 8.50 -27.80 -0.49
C SER A 466 8.90 -27.95 0.99
N ASN A 467 10.05 -27.39 1.36
CA ASN A 467 10.58 -27.42 2.73
C ASN A 467 9.56 -26.98 3.80
N ALA A 468 8.78 -25.92 3.51
CA ALA A 468 7.72 -25.45 4.39
C ALA A 468 6.60 -26.49 4.57
N THR A 469 6.28 -27.27 3.54
CA THR A 469 5.30 -28.35 3.61
C THR A 469 5.87 -29.51 4.39
N CYS A 470 7.11 -29.94 4.12
CA CYS A 470 7.80 -31.00 4.84
C CYS A 470 7.90 -30.70 6.34
N SER A 471 8.19 -29.45 6.71
CA SER A 471 8.18 -28.99 8.10
C SER A 471 6.82 -29.15 8.79
N ARG A 472 5.71 -28.87 8.09
CA ARG A 472 4.36 -29.07 8.63
C ARG A 472 4.00 -30.54 8.76
N LEU A 473 4.40 -31.37 7.78
CA LEU A 473 4.20 -32.81 7.82
C LEU A 473 4.91 -33.43 9.02
N ARG A 474 6.19 -33.13 9.22
CA ARG A 474 7.00 -33.59 10.33
C ARG A 474 6.40 -33.25 11.70
N ARG A 475 5.74 -32.13 11.82
CA ARG A 475 5.06 -31.67 13.05
C ARG A 475 3.61 -32.16 13.18
N GLY A 476 3.12 -32.97 12.25
CA GLY A 476 1.73 -33.46 12.26
C GLY A 476 0.67 -32.36 11.97
N LEU A 477 1.09 -31.18 11.50
CA LEU A 477 0.19 -30.05 11.25
C LEU A 477 -0.52 -30.12 9.90
N GLN A 478 -0.13 -31.06 9.04
CA GLN A 478 -0.69 -31.26 7.71
C GLN A 478 -0.61 -32.72 7.32
N ILE A 479 -1.67 -33.25 6.69
CA ILE A 479 -1.68 -34.59 6.06
C ILE A 479 -1.34 -34.38 4.59
N PRO A 480 -0.33 -35.08 4.02
CA PRO A 480 0.01 -34.97 2.61
C PRO A 480 -1.02 -35.68 1.71
N ASN A 481 -0.97 -35.37 0.42
CA ASN A 481 -1.78 -36.09 -0.54
C ASN A 481 -1.46 -37.61 -0.48
N PRO A 482 -2.44 -38.51 -0.55
CA PRO A 482 -2.26 -39.96 -0.45
C PRO A 482 -1.17 -40.56 -1.35
N ARG A 483 -0.93 -39.96 -2.52
CA ARG A 483 0.16 -40.38 -3.44
C ARG A 483 1.57 -40.35 -2.83
N HIS A 484 1.77 -39.62 -1.73
CA HIS A 484 3.07 -39.49 -1.05
C HIS A 484 3.21 -40.45 0.15
N TRP A 485 2.12 -41.14 0.55
CA TRP A 485 2.14 -41.98 1.76
C TRP A 485 3.10 -43.17 1.63
N GLY A 486 3.13 -43.81 0.46
CA GLY A 486 4.07 -44.92 0.24
C GLY A 486 5.55 -44.50 0.31
N ALA A 487 5.88 -43.34 -0.24
CA ALA A 487 7.24 -42.79 -0.18
C ALA A 487 7.64 -42.40 1.26
N LEU A 488 6.71 -41.87 2.03
CA LEU A 488 6.93 -41.51 3.44
C LEU A 488 7.06 -42.77 4.33
N ALA A 489 6.28 -43.82 4.07
CA ALA A 489 6.38 -45.10 4.75
C ALA A 489 7.78 -45.72 4.57
N ALA A 490 8.27 -45.77 3.32
CA ALA A 490 9.59 -46.30 3.03
C ALA A 490 10.71 -45.53 3.74
N LEU A 491 10.57 -44.21 3.90
CA LEU A 491 11.55 -43.39 4.66
C LEU A 491 11.51 -43.72 6.17
N THR A 492 10.33 -43.86 6.77
CA THR A 492 10.20 -44.16 8.19
C THR A 492 10.69 -45.56 8.50
N GLU A 493 10.45 -46.57 7.64
CA GLU A 493 10.99 -47.93 7.77
C GLU A 493 12.51 -47.95 7.63
N SER A 494 13.09 -47.22 6.71
CA SER A 494 14.54 -47.12 6.52
C SER A 494 15.24 -46.46 7.71
N ALA A 495 14.61 -45.47 8.34
CA ALA A 495 15.13 -44.80 9.53
C ALA A 495 15.16 -45.74 10.76
N LEU A 496 14.14 -46.60 10.89
CA LEU A 496 14.04 -47.61 11.97
C LEU A 496 15.04 -48.80 11.80
N SER A 497 15.46 -49.04 10.54
CA SER A 497 16.39 -50.14 10.19
C SER A 497 17.87 -49.75 10.23
N SER A 498 18.18 -48.43 10.38
CA SER A 498 19.57 -47.98 10.52
C SER A 498 20.05 -48.18 11.94
N PRO A 499 21.14 -48.97 12.19
CA PRO A 499 21.65 -49.15 13.54
C PRO A 499 22.16 -47.81 14.06
N THR A 500 21.66 -47.41 15.22
CA THR A 500 22.15 -46.27 16.00
C THR A 500 23.67 -46.47 16.24
N LEU A 501 24.46 -45.43 15.99
CA LEU A 501 25.92 -45.37 16.20
C LEU A 501 26.39 -45.69 17.63
N GLU A 502 25.47 -45.85 18.57
CA GLU A 502 25.73 -46.31 19.94
C GLU A 502 25.99 -47.83 20.06
N ALA A 503 25.64 -48.65 19.04
CA ALA A 503 25.90 -50.10 19.04
C ALA A 503 27.28 -50.50 18.50
N LEU A 504 28.06 -49.56 17.95
CA LEU A 504 29.45 -49.76 17.55
C LEU A 504 30.37 -49.11 18.61
N GLY A 505 30.57 -49.81 19.74
CA GLY A 505 31.47 -49.41 20.81
C GLY A 505 32.88 -49.02 20.33
N LEU A 506 33.08 -47.76 20.04
CA LEU A 506 34.36 -47.08 19.94
C LEU A 506 34.30 -45.83 20.84
N GLY A 507 34.38 -46.11 22.15
CA GLY A 507 34.84 -45.17 23.15
C GLY A 507 36.35 -45.21 23.17
N GLY A 508 36.96 -44.05 23.02
CA GLY A 508 38.40 -43.84 23.10
C GLY A 508 38.67 -42.35 22.96
#